data_30ee0ed81a54bba533a1c4c6f229fd77
#
_entry.id   30ee0ed81a54bba533a1c4c6f229fd77
#
_cell.length_a   1.000
_cell.length_b   1.000
_cell.length_c   1.000
_cell.angle_alpha   90.00
_cell.angle_beta   90.00
_cell.angle_gamma   90.00
#
_symmetry.space_group_name_H-M   'P 1'
#
loop_
_entity.id
_entity.type
_entity.pdbx_description
1 polymer ?
#
loop_
_entity_poly.entity_id
_entity_poly.type
_entity_poly.pdbx_seq_one_letter_code
_entity_poly.pdbx_strand_id
1 'polypeptide(L)'
;MTKRIAKLNEYFDMELDAQALLQRFGTMNPFPAIVDYFLKDPRYANKPAFQPYQPGGEHCGPACVKFYCDMCMAGNPCYVHVPYPSLQETVEHIHEAGGIAIIAHPFRNFFHQEERLEKALSQGIDGIEAYSNYHTREQNLYYED
;
A
#
# COMPACT_ATOMS: atom_id res chain seq x y z
N MET A 1 3.61 9.08 8.59
CA MET A 1 2.29 8.78 9.19
C MET A 1 1.58 10.03 9.69
N THR A 2 2.19 10.91 10.46
CA THR A 2 1.57 12.14 11.02
C THR A 2 0.85 13.00 9.97
N LYS A 3 1.50 13.26 8.81
CA LYS A 3 0.86 14.01 7.70
C LYS A 3 -0.41 13.31 7.16
N ARG A 4 -0.45 11.97 7.17
CA ARG A 4 -1.63 11.23 6.73
C ARG A 4 -2.77 11.35 7.73
N ILE A 5 -2.48 11.25 9.02
CA ILE A 5 -3.48 11.45 10.09
C ILE A 5 -4.05 12.86 10.02
N ALA A 6 -3.22 13.88 9.78
CA ALA A 6 -3.70 15.25 9.61
C ALA A 6 -4.68 15.38 8.44
N LYS A 7 -4.38 14.75 7.28
CA LYS A 7 -5.30 14.73 6.13
C LYS A 7 -6.60 13.96 6.41
N LEU A 8 -6.53 12.84 7.15
CA LEU A 8 -7.73 12.12 7.57
C LEU A 8 -8.61 12.99 8.48
N ASN A 9 -7.99 13.70 9.43
CA ASN A 9 -8.72 14.61 10.31
C ASN A 9 -9.41 15.71 9.52
N GLU A 10 -8.69 16.36 8.62
CA GLU A 10 -9.22 17.43 7.79
C GLU A 10 -10.37 16.94 6.87
N TYR A 11 -10.15 15.84 6.14
CA TYR A 11 -11.10 15.37 5.14
C TYR A 11 -12.38 14.75 5.75
N PHE A 12 -12.23 14.02 6.86
CA PHE A 12 -13.35 13.33 7.52
C PHE A 12 -13.89 14.06 8.75
N ASP A 13 -13.41 15.26 9.04
CA ASP A 13 -13.76 15.99 10.27
C ASP A 13 -13.60 15.10 11.50
N MET A 14 -12.34 14.69 11.75
CA MET A 14 -11.95 13.84 12.88
C MET A 14 -10.89 14.53 13.76
N GLU A 15 -10.75 14.04 14.99
CA GLU A 15 -9.78 14.52 15.97
C GLU A 15 -8.85 13.38 16.44
N LEU A 16 -8.19 12.73 15.45
CA LEU A 16 -7.20 11.70 15.76
C LEU A 16 -5.89 12.35 16.23
N ASP A 17 -5.42 11.97 17.41
CA ASP A 17 -4.11 12.37 17.91
C ASP A 17 -3.02 11.46 17.31
N ALA A 18 -2.24 12.01 16.40
CA ALA A 18 -1.19 11.30 15.70
C ALA A 18 -0.10 10.76 16.65
N GLN A 19 0.25 11.54 17.69
CA GLN A 19 1.29 11.16 18.63
C GLN A 19 0.80 10.02 19.53
N ALA A 20 -0.39 10.13 20.09
CA ALA A 20 -1.00 9.08 20.90
C ALA A 20 -1.19 7.77 20.10
N LEU A 21 -1.63 7.85 18.85
CA LEU A 21 -1.79 6.70 17.98
C LEU A 21 -0.45 6.01 17.66
N LEU A 22 0.60 6.77 17.38
CA LEU A 22 1.93 6.21 17.12
C LEU A 22 2.57 5.62 18.37
N GLN A 23 2.32 6.20 19.55
CA GLN A 23 2.72 5.60 20.82
C GLN A 23 2.00 4.27 21.08
N ARG A 24 0.70 4.21 20.76
CA ARG A 24 -0.13 3.03 20.99
C ARG A 24 0.15 1.89 20.03
N PHE A 25 0.30 2.18 18.73
CA PHE A 25 0.39 1.18 17.65
C PHE A 25 1.80 1.00 17.09
N GLY A 26 2.76 1.77 17.58
CA GLY A 26 4.14 1.75 17.10
C GLY A 26 4.33 2.54 15.80
N THR A 27 5.54 2.49 15.26
CA THR A 27 5.93 3.23 14.06
C THR A 27 6.10 2.33 12.83
N MET A 28 6.22 1.03 13.03
CA MET A 28 6.38 0.05 11.96
C MET A 28 5.00 -0.37 11.42
N ASN A 29 4.60 0.20 10.29
CA ASN A 29 3.32 -0.03 9.62
C ASN A 29 2.08 0.11 10.52
N PRO A 30 1.89 1.23 11.25
CA PRO A 30 0.75 1.39 12.17
C PRO A 30 -0.59 1.62 11.46
N PHE A 31 -0.60 1.85 10.15
CA PHE A 31 -1.81 2.28 9.42
C PHE A 31 -2.97 1.29 9.53
N PRO A 32 -2.80 -0.04 9.37
CA PRO A 32 -3.90 -0.99 9.57
C PRO A 32 -4.57 -0.89 10.93
N ALA A 33 -3.78 -0.80 11.99
CA ALA A 33 -4.28 -0.67 13.36
C ALA A 33 -4.99 0.68 13.61
N ILE A 34 -4.51 1.75 12.98
CA ILE A 34 -5.14 3.07 13.05
C ILE A 34 -6.48 3.09 12.32
N VAL A 35 -6.58 2.46 11.14
CA VAL A 35 -7.84 2.32 10.40
C VAL A 35 -8.85 1.51 11.22
N ASP A 36 -8.44 0.35 11.73
CA ASP A 36 -9.30 -0.49 12.58
C ASP A 36 -9.76 0.26 13.85
N TYR A 37 -8.87 1.06 14.44
CA TYR A 37 -9.18 1.87 15.61
C TYR A 37 -10.30 2.89 15.33
N PHE A 38 -10.18 3.73 14.29
CA PHE A 38 -11.19 4.77 14.05
C PHE A 38 -12.47 4.21 13.45
N LEU A 39 -12.41 3.12 12.70
CA LEU A 39 -13.63 2.44 12.20
C LEU A 39 -14.47 1.86 13.34
N LYS A 40 -13.85 1.50 14.47
CA LYS A 40 -14.55 1.00 15.68
C LYS A 40 -14.87 2.09 16.69
N ASP A 41 -14.32 3.31 16.54
CA ASP A 41 -14.58 4.42 17.47
C ASP A 41 -16.03 4.92 17.31
N PRO A 42 -16.85 4.91 18.38
CA PRO A 42 -18.25 5.36 18.30
C PRO A 42 -18.43 6.78 17.76
N ARG A 43 -17.42 7.64 17.90
CA ARG A 43 -17.44 9.02 17.38
C ARG A 43 -17.44 9.05 15.85
N TYR A 44 -16.85 8.02 15.20
CA TYR A 44 -16.62 8.01 13.75
C TYR A 44 -17.30 6.84 13.04
N ALA A 45 -17.55 5.71 13.71
CA ALA A 45 -18.06 4.48 13.12
C ALA A 45 -19.34 4.66 12.30
N ASN A 46 -20.21 5.61 12.71
CA ASN A 46 -21.49 5.89 12.05
C ASN A 46 -21.39 6.94 10.93
N LYS A 47 -20.21 7.49 10.64
CA LYS A 47 -20.08 8.43 9.51
C LYS A 47 -20.42 7.73 8.18
N PRO A 48 -21.23 8.34 7.30
CA PRO A 48 -21.61 7.73 6.02
C PRO A 48 -20.41 7.28 5.20
N ALA A 49 -19.32 8.04 5.22
CA ALA A 49 -18.08 7.72 4.50
C ALA A 49 -17.41 6.40 4.96
N PHE A 50 -17.71 5.90 6.14
CA PHE A 50 -17.12 4.69 6.69
C PHE A 50 -18.04 3.46 6.60
N GLN A 51 -19.31 3.62 6.21
CA GLN A 51 -20.25 2.51 6.07
C GLN A 51 -19.78 1.39 5.13
N PRO A 52 -19.14 1.67 3.97
CA PRO A 52 -18.61 0.60 3.12
C PRO A 52 -17.59 -0.32 3.80
N TYR A 53 -16.88 0.16 4.82
CA TYR A 53 -15.81 -0.56 5.52
C TYR A 53 -16.28 -1.20 6.83
N GLN A 54 -17.52 -0.98 7.25
CA GLN A 54 -18.12 -1.57 8.45
C GLN A 54 -18.59 -3.01 8.21
N PRO A 55 -18.81 -3.82 9.27
CA PRO A 55 -19.42 -5.13 9.13
C PRO A 55 -20.72 -5.07 8.31
N GLY A 56 -20.78 -5.89 7.25
CA GLY A 56 -21.89 -5.88 6.30
C GLY A 56 -21.77 -4.88 5.15
N GLY A 57 -20.78 -3.98 5.17
CA GLY A 57 -20.46 -3.11 4.06
C GLY A 57 -19.70 -3.82 2.94
N GLU A 58 -19.68 -3.22 1.75
CA GLU A 58 -19.06 -3.78 0.53
C GLU A 58 -17.57 -4.13 0.71
N HIS A 59 -16.85 -3.37 1.55
CA HIS A 59 -15.40 -3.46 1.75
C HIS A 59 -15.01 -4.02 3.14
N CYS A 60 -15.94 -4.64 3.87
CA CYS A 60 -15.71 -5.04 5.26
C CYS A 60 -14.61 -6.10 5.45
N GLY A 61 -14.38 -6.99 4.48
CA GLY A 61 -13.34 -8.03 4.58
C GLY A 61 -11.93 -7.44 4.64
N PRO A 62 -11.45 -6.81 3.55
CA PRO A 62 -10.14 -6.14 3.52
C PRO A 62 -10.26 -4.64 3.83
N ALA A 63 -11.05 -4.24 4.84
CA ALA A 63 -11.42 -2.84 5.12
C ALA A 63 -10.23 -1.87 5.11
N CYS A 64 -9.12 -2.21 5.76
CA CYS A 64 -7.93 -1.37 5.78
C CYS A 64 -7.30 -1.19 4.40
N VAL A 65 -7.18 -2.28 3.63
CA VAL A 65 -6.58 -2.25 2.29
C VAL A 65 -7.46 -1.44 1.35
N LYS A 66 -8.77 -1.68 1.37
CA LYS A 66 -9.73 -0.93 0.56
C LYS A 66 -9.75 0.55 0.94
N PHE A 67 -9.81 0.87 2.23
CA PHE A 67 -9.72 2.25 2.70
C PHE A 67 -8.44 2.94 2.23
N TYR A 68 -7.29 2.25 2.27
CA TYR A 68 -6.05 2.79 1.75
C TYR A 68 -6.13 3.07 0.24
N CYS A 69 -6.65 2.13 -0.54
CA CYS A 69 -6.80 2.30 -1.99
C CYS A 69 -7.72 3.47 -2.33
N ASP A 70 -8.86 3.58 -1.63
CA ASP A 70 -9.90 4.55 -1.94
C ASP A 70 -9.54 5.97 -1.48
N MET A 71 -8.76 6.10 -0.38
CA MET A 71 -8.53 7.40 0.26
C MET A 71 -7.07 7.87 0.24
N CYS A 72 -6.10 6.96 0.21
CA CYS A 72 -4.69 7.28 0.47
C CYS A 72 -3.74 7.06 -0.70
N MET A 73 -4.19 6.45 -1.80
CA MET A 73 -3.39 6.32 -3.03
C MET A 73 -3.29 7.65 -3.78
N ALA A 74 -2.33 7.73 -4.71
CA ALA A 74 -2.13 8.92 -5.54
C ALA A 74 -3.43 9.30 -6.29
N GLY A 75 -3.77 10.58 -6.22
CA GLY A 75 -5.02 11.11 -6.77
C GLY A 75 -6.18 11.17 -5.77
N ASN A 76 -6.07 10.53 -4.60
CA ASN A 76 -7.14 10.49 -3.59
C ASN A 76 -6.95 11.54 -2.48
N PRO A 77 -8.03 11.90 -1.75
CA PRO A 77 -8.03 13.04 -0.82
C PRO A 77 -6.97 12.98 0.29
N CYS A 78 -6.73 11.81 0.84
CA CYS A 78 -5.79 11.60 1.95
C CYS A 78 -4.41 11.13 1.49
N TYR A 79 -4.11 11.28 0.19
CA TYR A 79 -2.79 10.97 -0.34
C TYR A 79 -1.71 11.85 0.29
N VAL A 80 -0.63 11.24 0.70
CA VAL A 80 0.58 11.91 1.16
C VAL A 80 1.73 11.43 0.30
N HIS A 81 2.33 12.35 -0.44
CA HIS A 81 3.55 12.03 -1.19
C HIS A 81 4.68 11.67 -0.21
N VAL A 82 5.26 10.51 -0.41
CA VAL A 82 6.47 10.05 0.29
C VAL A 82 7.56 9.96 -0.77
N PRO A 83 8.65 10.70 -0.64
CA PRO A 83 9.78 10.52 -1.55
C PRO A 83 10.40 9.15 -1.28
N TYR A 84 10.33 8.28 -2.27
CA TYR A 84 11.03 7.00 -2.29
C TYR A 84 12.25 7.15 -3.22
N PRO A 85 13.34 6.40 -2.98
CA PRO A 85 14.41 6.28 -3.95
C PRO A 85 13.87 5.77 -5.28
N SER A 86 14.53 6.10 -6.36
CA SER A 86 14.24 5.50 -7.67
C SER A 86 14.47 4.00 -7.65
N LEU A 87 13.96 3.29 -8.66
CA LEU A 87 14.22 1.85 -8.79
C LEU A 87 15.71 1.57 -8.89
N GLN A 88 16.42 2.34 -9.71
CA GLN A 88 17.87 2.22 -9.87
C GLN A 88 18.62 2.41 -8.55
N GLU A 89 18.36 3.50 -7.81
CA GLU A 89 18.99 3.74 -6.50
C GLU A 89 18.67 2.61 -5.51
N THR A 90 17.46 2.05 -5.56
CA THR A 90 17.07 0.93 -4.70
C THR A 90 17.86 -0.33 -5.03
N VAL A 91 18.00 -0.65 -6.32
CA VAL A 91 18.78 -1.79 -6.80
C VAL A 91 20.25 -1.64 -6.42
N GLU A 92 20.83 -0.45 -6.65
CA GLU A 92 22.22 -0.15 -6.28
C GLU A 92 22.47 -0.40 -4.78
N HIS A 93 21.58 0.09 -3.91
CA HIS A 93 21.70 -0.13 -2.45
C HIS A 93 21.57 -1.61 -2.05
N ILE A 94 20.70 -2.38 -2.74
CA ILE A 94 20.58 -3.82 -2.50
C ILE A 94 21.88 -4.53 -2.88
N HIS A 95 22.45 -4.21 -4.03
CA HIS A 95 23.71 -4.80 -4.52
C HIS A 95 24.90 -4.41 -3.65
N GLU A 96 25.00 -3.15 -3.23
CA GLU A 96 26.04 -2.67 -2.30
C GLU A 96 26.00 -3.45 -0.96
N ALA A 97 24.79 -3.85 -0.52
CA ALA A 97 24.62 -4.68 0.66
C ALA A 97 24.87 -6.17 0.42
N GLY A 98 25.24 -6.58 -0.80
CA GLY A 98 25.46 -7.98 -1.21
C GLY A 98 24.16 -8.78 -1.43
N GLY A 99 23.03 -8.09 -1.61
CA GLY A 99 21.73 -8.69 -1.90
C GLY A 99 21.44 -8.85 -3.39
N ILE A 100 20.31 -9.48 -3.70
CA ILE A 100 19.74 -9.57 -5.05
C ILE A 100 18.40 -8.85 -5.11
N ALA A 101 18.12 -8.16 -6.21
CA ALA A 101 16.91 -7.37 -6.41
C ALA A 101 15.89 -8.18 -7.24
N ILE A 102 14.78 -8.56 -6.63
CA ILE A 102 13.71 -9.34 -7.26
C ILE A 102 12.43 -8.51 -7.34
N ILE A 103 11.78 -8.45 -8.51
CA ILE A 103 10.44 -7.87 -8.65
C ILE A 103 9.42 -8.84 -8.07
N ALA A 104 8.75 -8.43 -7.00
CA ALA A 104 7.68 -9.20 -6.38
C ALA A 104 6.35 -9.03 -7.14
N HIS A 105 5.55 -10.13 -7.25
CA HIS A 105 4.20 -10.16 -7.86
C HIS A 105 4.05 -9.20 -9.07
N PRO A 106 4.84 -9.39 -10.15
CA PRO A 106 4.97 -8.46 -11.26
C PRO A 106 3.64 -8.19 -11.98
N PHE A 107 2.65 -9.10 -11.96
CA PHE A 107 1.38 -8.92 -12.63
C PHE A 107 0.67 -7.62 -12.22
N ARG A 108 0.87 -7.14 -10.99
CA ARG A 108 0.21 -5.93 -10.48
C ARG A 108 0.64 -4.66 -11.22
N ASN A 109 1.88 -4.66 -11.75
CA ASN A 109 2.50 -3.48 -12.32
C ASN A 109 2.94 -3.66 -13.77
N PHE A 110 3.10 -4.91 -14.25
CA PHE A 110 3.76 -5.21 -15.51
C PHE A 110 2.99 -6.19 -16.42
N PHE A 111 1.84 -6.75 -15.97
CA PHE A 111 1.08 -7.69 -16.78
C PHE A 111 0.62 -7.03 -18.08
N HIS A 112 1.01 -7.60 -19.23
CA HIS A 112 0.85 -7.02 -20.57
C HIS A 112 1.45 -5.62 -20.73
N GLN A 113 2.56 -5.35 -20.04
CA GLN A 113 3.32 -4.10 -20.12
C GLN A 113 4.82 -4.42 -20.32
N GLU A 114 5.13 -5.13 -21.38
CA GLU A 114 6.46 -5.69 -21.68
C GLU A 114 7.55 -4.61 -21.71
N GLU A 115 7.31 -3.51 -22.43
CA GLU A 115 8.26 -2.38 -22.49
C GLU A 115 8.59 -1.80 -21.10
N ARG A 116 7.60 -1.76 -20.23
CA ARG A 116 7.78 -1.26 -18.87
C ARG A 116 8.55 -2.25 -18.00
N LEU A 117 8.31 -3.55 -18.20
CA LEU A 117 9.05 -4.62 -17.54
C LEU A 117 10.51 -4.61 -18.00
N GLU A 118 10.76 -4.60 -19.30
CA GLU A 118 12.11 -4.52 -19.87
C GLU A 118 12.89 -3.31 -19.36
N LYS A 119 12.23 -2.15 -19.30
CA LYS A 119 12.83 -0.94 -18.73
C LYS A 119 13.18 -1.11 -17.25
N ALA A 120 12.37 -1.82 -16.47
CA ALA A 120 12.68 -2.11 -15.06
C ALA A 120 13.86 -3.09 -14.94
N LEU A 121 13.88 -4.16 -15.74
CA LEU A 121 14.96 -5.14 -15.78
C LEU A 121 16.29 -4.50 -16.19
N SER A 122 16.28 -3.57 -17.14
CA SER A 122 17.48 -2.86 -17.59
C SER A 122 18.13 -1.98 -16.50
N GLN A 123 17.47 -1.77 -15.36
CA GLN A 123 18.01 -1.03 -14.22
C GLN A 123 18.74 -1.94 -13.20
N GLY A 124 19.07 -3.15 -13.58
CA GLY A 124 19.89 -4.07 -12.78
C GLY A 124 19.08 -5.01 -11.88
N ILE A 125 17.80 -5.20 -12.17
CA ILE A 125 16.97 -6.22 -11.51
C ILE A 125 17.54 -7.61 -11.84
N ASP A 126 17.73 -8.47 -10.82
CA ASP A 126 18.31 -9.79 -10.95
C ASP A 126 17.28 -10.86 -11.33
N GLY A 127 15.99 -10.60 -11.07
CA GLY A 127 14.94 -11.56 -11.39
C GLY A 127 13.54 -11.08 -11.08
N ILE A 128 12.56 -11.94 -11.35
CA ILE A 128 11.14 -11.70 -11.09
C ILE A 128 10.51 -12.89 -10.37
N GLU A 129 9.49 -12.64 -9.56
CA GLU A 129 8.69 -13.68 -8.89
C GLU A 129 7.69 -14.25 -9.91
N ALA A 130 8.02 -15.38 -10.57
CA ALA A 130 7.11 -16.03 -11.51
C ALA A 130 5.92 -16.68 -10.78
N TYR A 131 6.15 -17.32 -9.63
CA TYR A 131 5.12 -18.00 -8.85
C TYR A 131 4.78 -17.21 -7.59
N SER A 132 3.52 -16.76 -7.51
CA SER A 132 3.03 -15.99 -6.37
C SER A 132 1.59 -16.38 -6.02
N ASN A 133 1.22 -16.31 -4.76
CA ASN A 133 -0.18 -16.45 -4.32
C ASN A 133 -1.10 -15.34 -4.84
N TYR A 134 -0.53 -14.29 -5.39
CA TYR A 134 -1.27 -13.19 -6.03
C TYR A 134 -1.51 -13.41 -7.52
N HIS A 135 -0.88 -14.45 -8.12
CA HIS A 135 -0.98 -14.76 -9.53
C HIS A 135 -2.03 -15.84 -9.80
N THR A 136 -2.70 -15.74 -10.94
CA THR A 136 -3.40 -16.87 -11.55
C THR A 136 -2.40 -17.84 -12.18
N ARG A 137 -2.86 -19.04 -12.55
CA ARG A 137 -2.00 -20.00 -13.27
C ARG A 137 -1.48 -19.42 -14.61
N GLU A 138 -2.33 -18.67 -15.31
CA GLU A 138 -1.95 -18.00 -16.56
C GLU A 138 -0.84 -16.97 -16.35
N GLN A 139 -0.95 -16.17 -15.29
CA GLN A 139 0.05 -15.19 -14.91
C GLN A 139 1.37 -15.82 -14.47
N ASN A 140 1.33 -16.95 -13.75
CA ASN A 140 2.54 -17.70 -13.41
C ASN A 140 3.28 -18.16 -14.68
N LEU A 141 2.57 -18.76 -15.62
CA LEU A 141 3.16 -19.23 -16.90
C LEU A 141 3.72 -18.08 -17.74
N TYR A 142 3.03 -16.93 -17.76
CA TYR A 142 3.49 -15.73 -18.47
C TYR A 142 4.84 -15.19 -17.96
N TYR A 143 5.15 -15.35 -16.67
CA TYR A 143 6.42 -14.91 -16.08
C TYR A 143 7.47 -16.01 -15.93
N GLU A 144 7.15 -17.26 -16.28
CA GLU A 144 8.09 -18.38 -16.28
C GLU A 144 8.92 -18.42 -17.57
N ASP A 145 8.36 -17.98 -18.70
CA ASP A 145 9.00 -17.90 -20.02
C ASP A 145 9.95 -16.68 -20.11
#